data_01cbc8b6f26b5922f54ac7d857afa3a5
#
_entry.id   01cbc8b6f26b5922f54ac7d857afa3a5
#
_cell.length_a   1.000
_cell.length_b   1.000
_cell.length_c   1.000
_cell.angle_alpha   90.00
_cell.angle_beta   90.00
_cell.angle_gamma   90.00
#
_symmetry.space_group_name_H-M   'P 1'
#
loop_
_entity.id
_entity.type
_entity.pdbx_description
1 polymer ?
#
loop_
_entity_poly.entity_id
_entity_poly.type
_entity_poly.pdbx_seq_one_letter_code
_entity_poly.pdbx_strand_id
1 'polypeptide(L)'
;MYTLYGIKNCDSVKKARQWLDKHKVEYQFHDFRVHGLTPEQLQIFIERAGWESVLNKRSTSWRQVDEGQKADLNAEKAAVLMLANLTLIKRPVLVAGEQLFIGFNAENYQTLL
;
A
#
# COMPACT_ATOMS: atom_id res chain seq x y z
N MET A 1 -13.36 -10.77 3.85
CA MET A 1 -13.55 -9.32 4.00
C MET A 1 -12.38 -8.56 3.38
N TYR A 2 -12.68 -7.49 2.71
CA TYR A 2 -11.64 -6.66 2.10
C TYR A 2 -10.98 -5.77 3.14
N THR A 3 -9.69 -5.48 2.96
CA THR A 3 -8.95 -4.56 3.82
C THR A 3 -8.27 -3.51 2.97
N LEU A 4 -8.56 -2.24 3.28
CA LEU A 4 -7.93 -1.10 2.63
C LEU A 4 -6.86 -0.54 3.56
N TYR A 5 -5.61 -0.62 3.13
CA TYR A 5 -4.47 -0.11 3.90
C TYR A 5 -4.07 1.26 3.40
N GLY A 6 -3.83 2.16 4.33
CA GLY A 6 -3.39 3.50 3.98
C GLY A 6 -3.27 4.41 5.17
N ILE A 7 -3.35 5.71 4.94
CA ILE A 7 -3.39 6.72 5.99
C ILE A 7 -4.57 7.65 5.74
N LYS A 8 -5.14 8.18 6.82
CA LYS A 8 -6.38 8.94 6.77
C LYS A 8 -6.29 10.20 5.92
N ASN A 9 -5.15 10.87 5.93
CA ASN A 9 -4.97 12.18 5.29
C ASN A 9 -4.35 12.09 3.89
N CYS A 10 -4.55 11.00 3.19
CA CYS A 10 -4.06 10.80 1.83
C CYS A 10 -5.23 10.93 0.85
N ASP A 11 -5.10 11.80 -0.15
CA ASP A 11 -6.17 12.04 -1.14
C ASP A 11 -6.57 10.76 -1.89
N SER A 12 -5.58 9.96 -2.29
CA SER A 12 -5.86 8.70 -2.99
C SER A 12 -6.63 7.72 -2.10
N VAL A 13 -6.30 7.69 -0.81
CA VAL A 13 -7.01 6.85 0.16
C VAL A 13 -8.45 7.33 0.32
N LYS A 14 -8.65 8.65 0.42
CA LYS A 14 -10.00 9.22 0.52
C LYS A 14 -10.84 8.87 -0.70
N LYS A 15 -10.26 8.98 -1.90
CA LYS A 15 -10.96 8.62 -3.14
C LYS A 15 -11.33 7.14 -3.18
N ALA A 16 -10.44 6.28 -2.74
CA ALA A 16 -10.70 4.84 -2.68
C ALA A 16 -11.84 4.53 -1.72
N ARG A 17 -11.83 5.14 -0.54
CA ARG A 17 -12.88 4.94 0.45
C ARG A 17 -14.24 5.43 -0.06
N GLN A 18 -14.26 6.60 -0.69
CA GLN A 18 -15.49 7.15 -1.27
C GLN A 18 -16.04 6.21 -2.35
N TRP A 19 -15.18 5.68 -3.20
CA TRP A 19 -15.60 4.75 -4.26
C TRP A 19 -16.19 3.47 -3.67
N LEU A 20 -15.52 2.89 -2.68
CA LEU A 20 -15.99 1.66 -2.03
C LEU A 20 -17.34 1.89 -1.32
N ASP A 21 -17.48 3.00 -0.62
CA ASP A 21 -18.71 3.36 0.06
C ASP A 21 -19.85 3.58 -0.94
N LYS A 22 -19.58 4.28 -2.02
CA LYS A 22 -20.57 4.56 -3.07
C LYS A 22 -21.11 3.28 -3.70
N HIS A 23 -20.24 2.29 -3.89
CA HIS A 23 -20.61 1.01 -4.50
C HIS A 23 -21.01 -0.04 -3.47
N LYS A 24 -21.14 0.36 -2.21
CA LYS A 24 -21.60 -0.51 -1.10
C LYS A 24 -20.72 -1.75 -0.92
N VAL A 25 -19.43 -1.60 -1.15
CA VAL A 25 -18.44 -2.65 -0.92
C VAL A 25 -18.00 -2.59 0.54
N GLU A 26 -18.17 -3.67 1.27
CA GLU A 26 -17.73 -3.75 2.66
C GLU A 26 -16.23 -3.93 2.74
N TYR A 27 -15.59 -3.18 3.62
CA TYR A 27 -14.15 -3.27 3.84
C TYR A 27 -13.78 -2.80 5.24
N GLN A 28 -12.62 -3.22 5.71
CA GLN A 28 -11.99 -2.67 6.91
C GLN A 28 -10.92 -1.67 6.49
N PHE A 29 -10.87 -0.53 7.15
CA PHE A 29 -9.80 0.43 6.93
C PHE A 29 -8.68 0.18 7.93
N HIS A 30 -7.48 -0.10 7.42
CA HIS A 30 -6.27 -0.31 8.22
C HIS A 30 -5.37 0.91 8.06
N ASP A 31 -5.34 1.77 9.08
CA ASP A 31 -4.52 2.97 9.06
C ASP A 31 -3.12 2.65 9.56
N PHE A 32 -2.11 2.82 8.71
CA PHE A 32 -0.71 2.54 9.05
C PHE A 32 -0.25 3.31 10.30
N ARG A 33 -0.75 4.54 10.49
CA ARG A 33 -0.35 5.37 11.64
C ARG A 33 -0.94 4.90 12.95
N VAL A 34 -2.07 4.22 12.90
CA VAL A 34 -2.76 3.73 14.08
C VAL A 34 -2.39 2.28 14.37
N HIS A 35 -2.37 1.45 13.34
CA HIS A 35 -2.23 -0.01 13.49
C HIS A 35 -0.86 -0.53 13.07
N GLY A 36 -0.01 0.32 12.47
CA GLY A 36 1.28 -0.13 11.95
C GLY A 36 1.12 -1.13 10.81
N LEU A 37 2.16 -1.89 10.58
CA LEU A 37 2.15 -2.96 9.58
C LEU A 37 3.14 -4.04 10.03
N THR A 38 2.69 -5.29 10.01
CA THR A 38 3.56 -6.41 10.35
C THR A 38 4.39 -6.83 9.13
N PRO A 39 5.56 -7.46 9.37
CA PRO A 39 6.34 -8.01 8.25
C PRO A 39 5.54 -8.99 7.40
N GLU A 40 4.66 -9.78 8.02
CA GLU A 40 3.82 -10.77 7.34
C GLU A 40 2.82 -10.09 6.41
N GLN A 41 2.23 -8.97 6.84
CA GLN A 41 1.30 -8.20 6.02
C GLN A 41 2.02 -7.60 4.81
N LEU A 42 3.20 -7.02 5.03
CA LEU A 42 3.99 -6.46 3.94
C LEU A 42 4.44 -7.56 2.96
N GLN A 43 4.77 -8.74 3.48
CA GLN A 43 5.18 -9.86 2.63
C GLN A 43 4.07 -10.26 1.65
N ILE A 44 2.82 -10.22 2.08
CA ILE A 44 1.68 -10.49 1.20
C ILE A 44 1.64 -9.46 0.06
N PHE A 45 1.86 -8.18 0.36
CA PHE A 45 1.90 -7.14 -0.67
C PHE A 45 3.01 -7.43 -1.69
N ILE A 46 4.19 -7.77 -1.19
CA ILE A 46 5.36 -8.02 -2.03
C ILE A 46 5.17 -9.26 -2.90
N GLU A 47 4.63 -10.33 -2.33
CA GLU A 47 4.39 -11.58 -3.07
C GLU A 47 3.37 -11.39 -4.19
N ARG A 48 2.31 -10.61 -3.93
CA ARG A 48 1.22 -10.44 -4.89
C ARG A 48 1.47 -9.37 -5.93
N ALA A 49 2.18 -8.30 -5.58
CA ALA A 49 2.39 -7.15 -6.47
C ALA A 49 3.82 -6.95 -6.92
N GLY A 50 4.79 -7.54 -6.22
CA GLY A 50 6.21 -7.28 -6.43
C GLY A 50 6.67 -6.06 -5.62
N TRP A 51 7.88 -6.14 -5.04
CA TRP A 51 8.37 -5.07 -4.18
C TRP A 51 8.53 -3.74 -4.92
N GLU A 52 8.83 -3.79 -6.22
CA GLU A 52 8.98 -2.59 -7.04
C GLU A 52 7.66 -1.84 -7.22
N SER A 53 6.55 -2.57 -7.26
CA SER A 53 5.21 -1.96 -7.34
C SER A 53 4.76 -1.39 -6.01
N VAL A 54 5.18 -2.00 -4.91
CA VAL A 54 4.78 -1.57 -3.56
C VAL A 54 5.57 -0.34 -3.10
N LEU A 55 6.86 -0.26 -3.45
CA LEU A 55 7.74 0.83 -3.04
C LEU A 55 7.42 2.11 -3.84
N ASN A 56 7.17 3.20 -3.13
CA ASN A 56 6.89 4.49 -3.75
C ASN A 56 8.16 5.34 -3.86
N LYS A 57 8.83 5.25 -5.01
CA LYS A 57 10.05 6.02 -5.29
C LYS A 57 9.78 7.51 -5.59
N ARG A 58 8.53 7.91 -5.68
CA ARG A 58 8.14 9.30 -5.90
C ARG A 58 7.86 10.05 -4.60
N SER A 59 7.88 9.35 -3.47
CA SER A 59 7.57 9.96 -2.18
C SER A 59 8.71 10.85 -1.68
N THR A 60 8.36 11.82 -0.85
CA THR A 60 9.35 12.64 -0.13
C THR A 60 10.21 11.74 0.76
N SER A 61 9.62 10.73 1.37
CA SER A 61 10.33 9.77 2.22
C SER A 61 11.44 9.06 1.46
N TRP A 62 11.20 8.72 0.19
CA TRP A 62 12.21 8.06 -0.65
C TRP A 62 13.43 8.97 -0.88
N ARG A 63 13.18 10.26 -1.09
CA ARG A 63 14.26 11.24 -1.30
C ARG A 63 15.18 11.35 -0.09
N GLN A 64 14.65 11.07 1.09
CA GLN A 64 15.38 11.14 2.36
C GLN A 64 16.14 9.86 2.69
N VAL A 65 15.90 8.78 1.95
CA VAL A 65 16.62 7.52 2.14
C VAL A 65 18.07 7.71 1.69
N ASP A 66 19.00 7.21 2.50
CA ASP A 66 20.43 7.26 2.20
C ASP A 66 20.74 6.54 0.88
N GLU A 67 21.60 7.13 0.05
CA GLU A 67 21.95 6.56 -1.25
C GLU A 67 22.55 5.17 -1.14
N GLY A 68 23.30 4.91 -0.08
CA GLY A 68 23.85 3.57 0.16
C GLY A 68 22.77 2.52 0.37
N GLN A 69 21.65 2.92 0.97
CA GLN A 69 20.52 2.02 1.19
C GLN A 69 19.70 1.79 -0.08
N LYS A 70 19.79 2.70 -1.03
CA LYS A 70 19.10 2.55 -2.33
C LYS A 70 19.85 1.65 -3.30
N ALA A 71 21.14 1.44 -3.06
CA ALA A 71 21.98 0.63 -3.94
C ALA A 71 21.63 -0.86 -3.80
N ASP A 72 21.61 -1.55 -4.91
CA ASP A 72 21.42 -3.01 -4.96
C ASP A 72 20.17 -3.48 -4.22
N LEU A 73 19.07 -2.75 -4.38
CA LEU A 73 17.80 -3.12 -3.76
C LEU A 73 17.30 -4.48 -4.26
N ASN A 74 16.69 -5.20 -3.33
CA ASN A 74 15.97 -6.43 -3.61
C ASN A 74 14.74 -6.47 -2.69
N ALA A 75 13.95 -7.53 -2.76
CA ALA A 75 12.74 -7.64 -1.97
C ALA A 75 13.01 -7.54 -0.46
N GLU A 76 14.06 -8.16 0.04
CA GLU A 76 14.41 -8.12 1.47
C GLU A 76 14.80 -6.73 1.92
N LYS A 77 15.70 -6.07 1.18
CA LYS A 77 16.16 -4.71 1.52
C LYS A 77 15.02 -3.71 1.41
N ALA A 78 14.19 -3.82 0.38
CA ALA A 78 13.04 -2.95 0.22
C ALA A 78 12.04 -3.12 1.37
N ALA A 79 11.80 -4.35 1.82
CA ALA A 79 10.92 -4.62 2.95
C ALA A 79 11.43 -3.97 4.23
N VAL A 80 12.74 -4.06 4.50
CA VAL A 80 13.34 -3.42 5.68
C VAL A 80 13.13 -1.91 5.65
N LEU A 81 13.35 -1.28 4.48
CA LEU A 81 13.15 0.16 4.34
C LEU A 81 11.68 0.55 4.55
N MET A 82 10.76 -0.20 3.95
CA MET A 82 9.33 0.09 4.06
C MET A 82 8.81 -0.11 5.49
N LEU A 83 9.29 -1.12 6.20
CA LEU A 83 8.89 -1.33 7.59
C LEU A 83 9.45 -0.26 8.52
N ALA A 84 10.64 0.26 8.20
CA ALA A 84 11.23 1.35 8.97
C ALA A 84 10.50 2.68 8.73
N ASN A 85 9.90 2.85 7.54
CA ASN A 85 9.14 4.05 7.20
C ASN A 85 7.98 3.68 6.29
N LEU A 86 6.80 3.55 6.87
CA LEU A 86 5.60 3.10 6.16
C LEU A 86 5.13 4.06 5.08
N THR A 87 5.61 5.33 5.09
CA THR A 87 5.28 6.28 4.03
C THR A 87 5.99 5.95 2.71
N LEU A 88 6.92 5.00 2.73
CA LEU A 88 7.54 4.48 1.51
C LEU A 88 6.62 3.52 0.75
N ILE A 89 5.54 3.07 1.37
CA ILE A 89 4.59 2.15 0.74
C ILE A 89 3.57 2.96 -0.05
N LYS A 90 3.31 2.56 -1.29
CA LYS A 90 2.26 3.19 -2.10
C LYS A 90 0.91 3.00 -1.41
N ARG A 91 0.07 4.02 -1.47
CA ARG A 91 -1.25 4.03 -0.84
C ARG A 91 -2.32 4.42 -1.83
N PRO A 92 -3.52 3.88 -1.71
CA PRO A 92 -3.90 2.78 -0.80
C PRO A 92 -3.47 1.43 -1.34
N VAL A 93 -3.46 0.42 -0.47
CA VAL A 93 -3.34 -0.98 -0.86
C VAL A 93 -4.65 -1.66 -0.48
N LEU A 94 -5.37 -2.18 -1.47
CA LEU A 94 -6.61 -2.91 -1.22
C LEU A 94 -6.36 -4.40 -1.39
N VAL A 95 -6.54 -5.15 -0.30
CA VAL A 95 -6.50 -6.61 -0.32
C VAL A 95 -7.92 -7.12 -0.38
N ALA A 96 -8.27 -7.76 -1.50
CA ALA A 96 -9.62 -8.25 -1.78
C ALA A 96 -9.54 -9.75 -2.06
N GLY A 97 -9.56 -10.56 -0.98
CA GLY A 97 -9.32 -12.00 -1.11
C GLY A 97 -7.91 -12.26 -1.60
N GLU A 98 -7.78 -12.94 -2.72
CA GLU A 98 -6.48 -13.22 -3.33
C GLU A 98 -5.98 -12.09 -4.21
N GLN A 99 -6.83 -11.12 -4.53
CA GLN A 99 -6.47 -9.97 -5.34
C GLN A 99 -5.88 -8.86 -4.49
N LEU A 100 -5.00 -8.08 -5.10
CA LEU A 100 -4.39 -6.94 -4.43
C LEU A 100 -4.26 -5.80 -5.44
N PHE A 101 -4.70 -4.61 -5.03
CA PHE A 101 -4.66 -3.41 -5.87
C PHE A 101 -3.76 -2.37 -5.19
N ILE A 102 -2.77 -1.88 -5.93
CA ILE A 102 -1.86 -0.83 -5.47
C ILE A 102 -2.34 0.50 -6.07
N GLY A 103 -2.54 1.49 -5.19
CA GLY A 103 -3.07 2.78 -5.58
C GLY A 103 -4.57 2.71 -5.82
N PHE A 104 -5.16 3.85 -6.18
CA PHE A 104 -6.58 3.91 -6.50
C PHE A 104 -6.76 4.12 -8.00
N ASN A 105 -7.54 3.23 -8.62
CA ASN A 105 -7.96 3.33 -10.01
C ASN A 105 -9.37 2.74 -10.08
N ALA A 106 -10.33 3.59 -10.46
CA ALA A 106 -11.73 3.17 -10.51
C ALA A 106 -11.97 2.01 -11.47
N GLU A 107 -11.25 1.96 -12.60
CA GLU A 107 -11.38 0.87 -13.56
C GLU A 107 -10.96 -0.47 -12.92
N ASN A 108 -9.85 -0.46 -12.20
CA ASN A 108 -9.38 -1.67 -11.53
C ASN A 108 -10.34 -2.12 -10.44
N TYR A 109 -10.84 -1.17 -9.64
CA TYR A 109 -11.79 -1.47 -8.57
C TYR A 109 -13.12 -1.99 -9.12
N GLN A 110 -13.48 -1.57 -10.33
CA GLN A 110 -14.69 -2.04 -11.01
C GLN A 110 -14.74 -3.56 -11.13
N THR A 111 -13.58 -4.21 -11.22
CA THR A 111 -13.49 -5.68 -11.31
C THR A 111 -13.98 -6.38 -10.05
N LEU A 112 -14.13 -5.64 -8.93
CA LEU A 112 -14.66 -6.19 -7.68
C LEU A 112 -16.20 -6.32 -7.70
N LEU A 113 -16.84 -5.66 -8.65
CA LEU A 113 -18.28 -5.70 -8.80
C LEU A 113 -18.69 -6.80 -9.78
#